data_2680c95a14ab9b47b79783cb60b2a7e8
#
_entry.id   2680c95a14ab9b47b79783cb60b2a7e8
#
_cell.length_a   1.000
_cell.length_b   1.000
_cell.length_c   1.000
_cell.angle_alpha   90.00
_cell.angle_beta   90.00
_cell.angle_gamma   90.00
#
_symmetry.space_group_name_H-M   'P 1'
#
loop_
_entity.id
_entity.type
_entity.pdbx_description
1 polymer ?
#
loop_
_entity_poly.entity_id
_entity_poly.type
_entity_poly.pdbx_seq_one_letter_code
_entity_poly.pdbx_strand_id
1 'polypeptide(L)'
;MALYMITGIGGFIGSSLARELLQRGEQVRGVDNFSTGKQENLAPILGQIDFREADILDLDAMKLACAGADYVLHQAAIPSVPKSVLDPIGSNRANVDGTVNVLVAARDAKVKRIIYAASSSAYGDTPTLPKHERMTPDPISPYAVAKLASERYMISFYRCYRLETVALRYFNIFGPRQDPSSPYSGVLAKFITQMLNGQQPTIFGDGEQSRDFTYIDNAVEANLLACKAPAAQVAGKVFNVATGRRITLNETFKLLQGLTAYSGSAAYGKERDGDIKHSLADISAAEEHLGYKPKVNFEDGLRRTVKWYRSPRS
;
A
#
# COMPACT_ATOMS: atom_id res chain seq x y z
N MET A 1 19.54 12.07 -12.47
CA MET A 1 18.12 12.31 -12.16
C MET A 1 17.34 11.27 -12.96
N ALA A 2 16.60 10.41 -12.29
CA ALA A 2 15.79 9.36 -12.94
C ALA A 2 14.33 9.80 -13.03
N LEU A 3 13.60 9.33 -14.04
CA LEU A 3 12.17 9.55 -14.18
C LEU A 3 11.39 8.37 -13.57
N TYR A 4 10.60 8.64 -12.53
CA TYR A 4 9.71 7.68 -11.89
C TYR A 4 8.27 7.91 -12.35
N MET A 5 7.66 6.91 -12.97
CA MET A 5 6.24 6.89 -13.29
C MET A 5 5.47 6.23 -12.15
N ILE A 6 4.47 6.90 -11.58
CA ILE A 6 3.66 6.41 -10.46
C ILE A 6 2.21 6.29 -10.92
N THR A 7 1.65 5.10 -10.90
CA THR A 7 0.20 4.90 -11.05
C THR A 7 -0.48 4.99 -9.69
N GLY A 8 -1.70 5.53 -9.63
CA GLY A 8 -2.39 5.76 -8.36
C GLY A 8 -1.72 6.87 -7.53
N ILE A 9 -1.15 7.89 -8.22
CA ILE A 9 -0.39 8.96 -7.57
C ILE A 9 -1.24 9.83 -6.64
N GLY A 10 -2.54 9.99 -6.91
CA GLY A 10 -3.50 10.69 -6.04
C GLY A 10 -3.89 9.92 -4.78
N GLY A 11 -3.50 8.64 -4.69
CA GLY A 11 -3.73 7.79 -3.52
C GLY A 11 -2.78 8.11 -2.36
N PHE A 12 -3.04 7.49 -1.20
CA PHE A 12 -2.26 7.63 0.02
C PHE A 12 -0.77 7.29 -0.16
N ILE A 13 -0.47 6.11 -0.71
CA ILE A 13 0.92 5.65 -0.88
C ILE A 13 1.55 6.37 -2.07
N GLY A 14 0.84 6.49 -3.20
CA GLY A 14 1.35 7.13 -4.41
C GLY A 14 1.77 8.58 -4.20
N SER A 15 0.96 9.37 -3.51
CA SER A 15 1.29 10.78 -3.18
C SER A 15 2.45 10.90 -2.20
N SER A 16 2.65 9.92 -1.32
CA SER A 16 3.78 9.88 -0.40
C SER A 16 5.09 9.57 -1.12
N LEU A 17 5.06 8.63 -2.08
CA LEU A 17 6.19 8.31 -2.96
C LEU A 17 6.58 9.52 -3.82
N ALA A 18 5.59 10.20 -4.42
CA ALA A 18 5.85 11.39 -5.23
C ALA A 18 6.58 12.49 -4.45
N ARG A 19 6.12 12.79 -3.23
CA ARG A 19 6.76 13.79 -2.35
C ARG A 19 8.20 13.44 -2.02
N GLU A 20 8.44 12.21 -1.63
CA GLU A 20 9.79 11.74 -1.28
C GLU A 20 10.75 11.79 -2.48
N LEU A 21 10.28 11.39 -3.67
CA LEU A 21 11.08 11.45 -4.90
C LEU A 21 11.41 12.89 -5.28
N LEU A 22 10.45 13.81 -5.21
CA LEU A 22 10.69 15.25 -5.44
C LEU A 22 11.69 15.83 -4.43
N GLN A 23 11.60 15.47 -3.14
CA GLN A 23 12.57 15.88 -2.12
C GLN A 23 13.98 15.36 -2.39
N ARG A 24 14.10 14.19 -3.04
CA ARG A 24 15.39 13.62 -3.48
C ARG A 24 15.88 14.19 -4.82
N GLY A 25 15.16 15.14 -5.40
CA GLY A 25 15.52 15.77 -6.67
C GLY A 25 15.28 14.89 -7.90
N GLU A 26 14.44 13.86 -7.80
CA GLU A 26 14.08 12.99 -8.92
C GLU A 26 12.90 13.55 -9.73
N GLN A 27 12.74 13.11 -10.97
CA GLN A 27 11.61 13.46 -11.82
C GLN A 27 10.43 12.52 -11.56
N VAL A 28 9.23 13.08 -11.48
CA VAL A 28 8.01 12.33 -11.21
C VAL A 28 6.99 12.57 -12.31
N ARG A 29 6.52 11.48 -12.92
CA ARG A 29 5.30 11.43 -13.73
C ARG A 29 4.25 10.65 -12.97
N GLY A 30 3.01 11.15 -12.94
CA GLY A 30 1.92 10.51 -12.22
C GLY A 30 0.70 10.26 -13.08
N VAL A 31 0.05 9.11 -12.83
CA VAL A 31 -1.23 8.76 -13.43
C VAL A 31 -2.24 8.43 -12.35
N ASP A 32 -3.44 8.99 -12.44
CA ASP A 32 -4.59 8.67 -11.57
C ASP A 32 -5.89 9.01 -12.31
N ASN A 33 -6.95 8.26 -12.06
CA ASN A 33 -8.31 8.54 -12.54
C ASN A 33 -9.23 9.06 -11.40
N PHE A 34 -8.68 9.25 -10.22
CA PHE A 34 -9.34 9.70 -9.00
C PHE A 34 -10.56 8.85 -8.55
N SER A 35 -10.66 7.61 -9.02
CA SER A 35 -11.72 6.69 -8.55
C SER A 35 -11.63 6.36 -7.05
N THR A 36 -10.41 6.41 -6.51
CA THR A 36 -10.12 6.24 -5.08
C THR A 36 -9.08 7.25 -4.57
N GLY A 37 -8.27 7.80 -5.44
CA GLY A 37 -7.32 8.88 -5.16
C GLY A 37 -8.04 10.22 -4.94
N LYS A 38 -7.33 11.20 -4.37
CA LYS A 38 -7.84 12.54 -4.10
C LYS A 38 -6.94 13.60 -4.73
N GLN A 39 -7.53 14.56 -5.42
CA GLN A 39 -6.80 15.71 -6.00
C GLN A 39 -6.06 16.52 -4.92
N GLU A 40 -6.66 16.65 -3.74
CA GLU A 40 -6.08 17.31 -2.57
C GLU A 40 -4.70 16.76 -2.19
N ASN A 41 -4.47 15.46 -2.40
CA ASN A 41 -3.17 14.84 -2.14
C ASN A 41 -2.08 15.34 -3.10
N LEU A 42 -2.44 15.79 -4.29
CA LEU A 42 -1.52 16.28 -5.32
C LEU A 42 -1.38 17.80 -5.36
N ALA A 43 -2.40 18.55 -4.92
CA ALA A 43 -2.43 20.00 -5.03
C ALA A 43 -1.11 20.70 -4.65
N PRO A 44 -0.43 20.37 -3.53
CA PRO A 44 0.83 21.02 -3.15
C PRO A 44 2.04 20.68 -4.01
N ILE A 45 1.96 19.65 -4.86
CA ILE A 45 3.08 19.17 -5.70
C ILE A 45 2.74 19.16 -7.19
N LEU A 46 1.51 19.56 -7.58
CA LEU A 46 1.02 19.42 -8.95
C LEU A 46 1.91 20.15 -9.97
N GLY A 47 2.42 21.34 -9.62
CA GLY A 47 3.32 22.10 -10.48
C GLY A 47 4.75 21.54 -10.59
N GLN A 48 5.08 20.47 -9.85
CA GLN A 48 6.40 19.85 -9.83
C GLN A 48 6.42 18.46 -10.49
N ILE A 49 5.28 17.97 -10.98
CA ILE A 49 5.12 16.64 -11.57
C ILE A 49 4.52 16.72 -12.98
N ASP A 50 4.86 15.77 -13.86
CA ASP A 50 4.13 15.52 -15.12
C ASP A 50 2.88 14.68 -14.78
N PHE A 51 1.75 15.34 -14.45
CA PHE A 51 0.50 14.67 -14.10
C PHE A 51 -0.36 14.41 -15.32
N ARG A 52 -0.92 13.19 -15.39
CA ARG A 52 -1.86 12.76 -16.44
C ARG A 52 -3.08 12.12 -15.80
N GLU A 53 -4.24 12.70 -16.01
CA GLU A 53 -5.49 12.08 -15.62
C GLU A 53 -5.85 10.99 -16.63
N ALA A 54 -5.73 9.72 -16.19
CA ALA A 54 -6.02 8.56 -17.04
C ALA A 54 -6.30 7.31 -16.19
N ASP A 55 -7.01 6.35 -16.79
CA ASP A 55 -7.26 5.04 -16.20
C ASP A 55 -6.16 4.05 -16.64
N ILE A 56 -5.69 3.19 -15.73
CA ILE A 56 -4.74 2.11 -16.05
C ILE A 56 -5.36 1.06 -16.99
N LEU A 57 -6.67 1.06 -17.16
CA LEU A 57 -7.36 0.23 -18.16
C LEU A 57 -7.17 0.75 -19.60
N ASP A 58 -6.75 1.99 -19.76
CA ASP A 58 -6.37 2.54 -21.07
C ASP A 58 -4.91 2.22 -21.38
N LEU A 59 -4.70 1.21 -22.23
CA LEU A 59 -3.35 0.76 -22.60
C LEU A 59 -2.55 1.84 -23.32
N ASP A 60 -3.17 2.66 -24.15
CA ASP A 60 -2.45 3.67 -24.93
C ASP A 60 -2.05 4.84 -24.04
N ALA A 61 -2.89 5.23 -23.08
CA ALA A 61 -2.50 6.17 -22.04
C ALA A 61 -1.33 5.64 -21.20
N MET A 62 -1.32 4.34 -20.86
CA MET A 62 -0.21 3.72 -20.14
C MET A 62 1.09 3.68 -20.95
N LYS A 63 1.04 3.40 -22.25
CA LYS A 63 2.22 3.47 -23.13
C LYS A 63 2.82 4.88 -23.14
N LEU A 64 1.97 5.91 -23.27
CA LEU A 64 2.41 7.30 -23.20
C LEU A 64 3.01 7.64 -21.81
N ALA A 65 2.39 7.15 -20.74
CA ALA A 65 2.88 7.40 -19.39
C ALA A 65 4.23 6.70 -19.10
N CYS A 66 4.44 5.50 -19.62
CA CYS A 66 5.69 4.76 -19.44
C CYS A 66 6.84 5.26 -20.34
N ALA A 67 6.55 6.00 -21.42
CA ALA A 67 7.57 6.45 -22.36
C ALA A 67 8.67 7.27 -21.66
N GLY A 68 9.93 6.80 -21.77
CA GLY A 68 11.11 7.44 -21.19
C GLY A 68 11.23 7.28 -19.66
N ALA A 69 10.34 6.55 -18.98
CA ALA A 69 10.46 6.30 -17.56
C ALA A 69 11.57 5.26 -17.27
N ASP A 70 12.40 5.55 -16.25
CA ASP A 70 13.39 4.61 -15.74
C ASP A 70 12.73 3.55 -14.84
N TYR A 71 11.80 3.99 -13.99
CA TYR A 71 11.12 3.14 -13.01
C TYR A 71 9.60 3.36 -13.04
N VAL A 72 8.86 2.28 -12.80
CA VAL A 72 7.41 2.34 -12.57
C VAL A 72 7.11 1.91 -11.14
N LEU A 73 6.43 2.77 -10.38
CA LEU A 73 5.87 2.46 -9.06
C LEU A 73 4.36 2.25 -9.22
N HIS A 74 3.94 1.00 -9.32
CA HIS A 74 2.56 0.63 -9.60
C HIS A 74 1.75 0.51 -8.31
N GLN A 75 1.08 1.62 -7.92
CA GLN A 75 0.27 1.71 -6.70
C GLN A 75 -1.24 1.73 -6.98
N ALA A 76 -1.66 1.97 -8.24
CA ALA A 76 -3.08 2.02 -8.62
C ALA A 76 -3.78 0.69 -8.32
N ALA A 77 -4.89 0.77 -7.63
CA ALA A 77 -5.73 -0.38 -7.26
C ALA A 77 -7.08 0.09 -6.72
N ILE A 78 -8.07 -0.80 -6.68
CA ILE A 78 -9.23 -0.69 -5.78
C ILE A 78 -8.90 -1.49 -4.50
N PRO A 79 -8.40 -0.84 -3.43
CA PRO A 79 -7.82 -1.53 -2.27
C PRO A 79 -8.88 -1.84 -1.20
N SER A 80 -9.93 -2.58 -1.56
CA SER A 80 -11.06 -2.82 -0.66
C SER A 80 -11.60 -4.24 -0.78
N VAL A 81 -11.46 -5.02 0.28
CA VAL A 81 -12.05 -6.37 0.39
C VAL A 81 -13.58 -6.29 0.27
N PRO A 82 -14.33 -5.45 1.04
CA PRO A 82 -15.77 -5.40 0.91
C PRO A 82 -16.27 -4.95 -0.46
N LYS A 83 -15.61 -3.98 -1.11
CA LYS A 83 -15.96 -3.60 -2.50
C LYS A 83 -15.77 -4.77 -3.46
N SER A 84 -14.69 -5.54 -3.29
CA SER A 84 -14.43 -6.69 -4.16
C SER A 84 -15.45 -7.83 -4.00
N VAL A 85 -16.05 -7.96 -2.82
CA VAL A 85 -17.15 -8.92 -2.60
C VAL A 85 -18.44 -8.44 -3.28
N LEU A 86 -18.71 -7.13 -3.24
CA LEU A 86 -19.89 -6.53 -3.88
C LEU A 86 -19.75 -6.48 -5.42
N ASP A 87 -18.55 -6.16 -5.91
CA ASP A 87 -18.24 -6.07 -7.34
C ASP A 87 -16.91 -6.76 -7.66
N PRO A 88 -16.91 -8.11 -7.77
CA PRO A 88 -15.70 -8.85 -8.09
C PRO A 88 -15.20 -8.60 -9.53
N ILE A 89 -16.09 -8.30 -10.46
CA ILE A 89 -15.72 -8.02 -11.86
C ILE A 89 -14.97 -6.70 -11.95
N GLY A 90 -15.51 -5.62 -11.38
CA GLY A 90 -14.84 -4.32 -11.35
C GLY A 90 -13.53 -4.36 -10.59
N SER A 91 -13.48 -5.11 -9.48
CA SER A 91 -12.24 -5.34 -8.72
C SER A 91 -11.19 -6.07 -9.55
N ASN A 92 -11.56 -7.12 -10.29
CA ASN A 92 -10.64 -7.85 -11.18
C ASN A 92 -10.13 -6.94 -12.31
N ARG A 93 -11.04 -6.25 -13.01
CA ARG A 93 -10.66 -5.33 -14.11
C ARG A 93 -9.64 -4.29 -13.63
N ALA A 94 -9.93 -3.58 -12.55
CA ALA A 94 -9.03 -2.55 -12.04
C ALA A 94 -7.68 -3.12 -11.56
N ASN A 95 -7.70 -4.23 -10.81
CA ASN A 95 -6.50 -4.73 -10.16
C ASN A 95 -5.68 -5.69 -11.04
N VAL A 96 -6.31 -6.48 -11.93
CA VAL A 96 -5.60 -7.46 -12.77
C VAL A 96 -5.40 -6.92 -14.18
N ASP A 97 -6.48 -6.59 -14.91
CA ASP A 97 -6.36 -6.14 -16.29
C ASP A 97 -5.56 -4.83 -16.38
N GLY A 98 -5.83 -3.88 -15.46
CA GLY A 98 -5.04 -2.65 -15.35
C GLY A 98 -3.56 -2.91 -15.08
N THR A 99 -3.23 -3.88 -14.20
CA THR A 99 -1.83 -4.27 -13.95
C THR A 99 -1.17 -4.85 -15.20
N VAL A 100 -1.88 -5.68 -15.95
CA VAL A 100 -1.36 -6.24 -17.21
C VAL A 100 -1.09 -5.14 -18.23
N ASN A 101 -1.97 -4.15 -18.38
CA ASN A 101 -1.73 -2.99 -19.24
C ASN A 101 -0.47 -2.21 -18.85
N VAL A 102 -0.29 -1.94 -17.54
CA VAL A 102 0.93 -1.26 -17.04
C VAL A 102 2.18 -2.09 -17.33
N LEU A 103 2.13 -3.41 -17.15
CA LEU A 103 3.24 -4.31 -17.46
C LEU A 103 3.59 -4.33 -18.96
N VAL A 104 2.58 -4.38 -19.85
CA VAL A 104 2.78 -4.31 -21.31
C VAL A 104 3.40 -2.97 -21.68
N ALA A 105 2.86 -1.87 -21.17
CA ALA A 105 3.38 -0.53 -21.44
C ALA A 105 4.82 -0.35 -20.95
N ALA A 106 5.13 -0.82 -19.75
CA ALA A 106 6.49 -0.75 -19.17
C ALA A 106 7.49 -1.60 -19.96
N ARG A 107 7.10 -2.81 -20.40
CA ARG A 107 7.90 -3.66 -21.27
C ARG A 107 8.23 -2.97 -22.60
N ASP A 108 7.20 -2.43 -23.27
CA ASP A 108 7.33 -1.82 -24.59
C ASP A 108 8.16 -0.52 -24.53
N ALA A 109 8.03 0.23 -23.43
CA ALA A 109 8.85 1.42 -23.14
C ALA A 109 10.27 1.09 -22.63
N LYS A 110 10.62 -0.21 -22.47
CA LYS A 110 11.92 -0.66 -21.94
C LYS A 110 12.25 -0.07 -20.55
N VAL A 111 11.24 0.09 -19.70
CA VAL A 111 11.42 0.51 -18.31
C VAL A 111 12.41 -0.43 -17.63
N LYS A 112 13.35 0.11 -16.88
CA LYS A 112 14.37 -0.68 -16.19
C LYS A 112 13.75 -1.61 -15.16
N ARG A 113 12.85 -1.09 -14.31
CA ARG A 113 12.21 -1.90 -13.26
C ARG A 113 10.84 -1.37 -12.90
N ILE A 114 9.93 -2.30 -12.62
CA ILE A 114 8.62 -2.00 -12.06
C ILE A 114 8.48 -2.56 -10.64
N ILE A 115 8.01 -1.73 -9.70
CA ILE A 115 7.71 -2.10 -8.31
C ILE A 115 6.19 -2.13 -8.15
N TYR A 116 5.67 -3.25 -7.70
CA TYR A 116 4.23 -3.48 -7.56
C TYR A 116 3.79 -3.51 -6.09
N ALA A 117 2.75 -2.77 -5.79
CA ALA A 117 2.06 -2.83 -4.51
C ALA A 117 1.23 -4.13 -4.38
N ALA A 118 1.88 -5.21 -3.99
CA ALA A 118 1.22 -6.46 -3.62
C ALA A 118 0.60 -6.33 -2.21
N SER A 119 0.02 -7.42 -1.70
CA SER A 119 -0.71 -7.38 -0.43
C SER A 119 -0.46 -8.63 0.42
N SER A 120 -0.36 -8.43 1.73
CA SER A 120 -0.34 -9.51 2.72
C SER A 120 -1.64 -10.34 2.73
N SER A 121 -2.73 -9.81 2.15
CA SER A 121 -3.99 -10.57 1.98
C SER A 121 -3.83 -11.84 1.14
N ALA A 122 -2.74 -11.95 0.35
CA ALA A 122 -2.41 -13.17 -0.39
C ALA A 122 -2.18 -14.38 0.52
N TYR A 123 -1.79 -14.18 1.79
CA TYR A 123 -1.55 -15.27 2.74
C TYR A 123 -2.84 -15.90 3.30
N GLY A 124 -3.98 -15.20 3.19
CA GLY A 124 -5.24 -15.63 3.79
C GLY A 124 -5.18 -15.72 5.32
N ASP A 125 -6.05 -16.57 5.89
CA ASP A 125 -6.18 -16.77 7.34
C ASP A 125 -5.45 -18.03 7.83
N THR A 126 -4.27 -18.30 7.31
CA THR A 126 -3.46 -19.43 7.80
C THR A 126 -2.94 -19.15 9.21
N PRO A 127 -2.93 -20.14 10.14
CA PRO A 127 -2.53 -19.92 11.54
C PRO A 127 -1.03 -19.70 11.70
N THR A 128 -0.20 -20.06 10.71
CA THR A 128 1.25 -19.96 10.77
C THR A 128 1.70 -18.50 10.83
N LEU A 129 2.52 -18.17 11.82
CA LEU A 129 3.16 -16.87 12.02
C LEU A 129 4.63 -17.08 12.40
N PRO A 130 5.53 -16.15 11.99
CA PRO A 130 5.29 -15.04 11.06
C PRO A 130 5.06 -15.51 9.61
N LYS A 131 4.36 -14.68 8.80
CA LYS A 131 4.14 -14.92 7.37
C LYS A 131 5.44 -14.67 6.61
N HIS A 132 5.86 -15.61 5.80
CA HIS A 132 7.05 -15.48 4.94
C HIS A 132 6.73 -15.81 3.47
N GLU A 133 7.51 -15.30 2.53
CA GLU A 133 7.22 -15.31 1.09
C GLU A 133 7.17 -16.70 0.47
N ARG A 134 7.80 -17.70 1.12
CA ARG A 134 7.80 -19.11 0.68
C ARG A 134 6.51 -19.86 1.03
N MET A 135 5.63 -19.28 1.84
CA MET A 135 4.32 -19.89 2.15
C MET A 135 3.47 -19.98 0.88
N THR A 136 2.69 -21.04 0.76
CA THR A 136 1.66 -21.15 -0.26
C THR A 136 0.59 -20.09 0.00
N PRO A 137 0.31 -19.18 -0.96
CA PRO A 137 -0.77 -18.23 -0.81
C PRO A 137 -2.14 -18.92 -0.76
N ASP A 138 -3.03 -18.40 0.09
CA ASP A 138 -4.40 -18.89 0.26
C ASP A 138 -5.39 -17.70 0.37
N PRO A 139 -5.59 -16.93 -0.72
CA PRO A 139 -6.40 -15.71 -0.72
C PRO A 139 -7.88 -16.02 -0.51
N ILE A 140 -8.53 -15.38 0.48
CA ILE A 140 -9.92 -15.65 0.89
C ILE A 140 -10.93 -14.61 0.36
N SER A 141 -10.51 -13.62 -0.43
CA SER A 141 -11.39 -12.60 -0.98
C SER A 141 -11.06 -12.30 -2.44
N PRO A 142 -12.03 -11.79 -3.26
CA PRO A 142 -11.74 -11.41 -4.65
C PRO A 142 -10.61 -10.38 -4.78
N TYR A 143 -10.51 -9.43 -3.85
CA TYR A 143 -9.37 -8.50 -3.77
C TYR A 143 -8.04 -9.23 -3.58
N ALA A 144 -7.98 -10.18 -2.63
CA ALA A 144 -6.76 -10.93 -2.35
C ALA A 144 -6.36 -11.80 -3.55
N VAL A 145 -7.34 -12.45 -4.21
CA VAL A 145 -7.12 -13.19 -5.47
C VAL A 145 -6.57 -12.28 -6.55
N ALA A 146 -7.18 -11.12 -6.78
CA ALA A 146 -6.73 -10.16 -7.80
C ALA A 146 -5.30 -9.66 -7.53
N LYS A 147 -4.97 -9.35 -6.26
CA LYS A 147 -3.60 -8.94 -5.87
C LYS A 147 -2.59 -10.07 -6.09
N LEU A 148 -2.93 -11.31 -5.76
CA LEU A 148 -2.08 -12.46 -6.01
C LEU A 148 -1.92 -12.73 -7.52
N ALA A 149 -2.97 -12.65 -8.31
CA ALA A 149 -2.92 -12.83 -9.75
C ALA A 149 -1.95 -11.81 -10.38
N SER A 150 -2.06 -10.54 -10.01
CA SER A 150 -1.16 -9.48 -10.47
C SER A 150 0.29 -9.71 -10.04
N GLU A 151 0.52 -10.19 -8.81
CA GLU A 151 1.85 -10.60 -8.34
C GLU A 151 2.43 -11.72 -9.22
N ARG A 152 1.60 -12.68 -9.64
CA ARG A 152 2.04 -13.76 -10.55
C ARG A 152 2.34 -13.24 -11.96
N TYR A 153 1.59 -12.27 -12.46
CA TYR A 153 1.93 -11.57 -13.71
C TYR A 153 3.28 -10.85 -13.62
N MET A 154 3.59 -10.19 -12.50
CA MET A 154 4.91 -9.58 -12.28
C MET A 154 6.03 -10.62 -12.48
N ILE A 155 5.93 -11.78 -11.82
CA ILE A 155 6.92 -12.86 -11.92
C ILE A 155 6.99 -13.42 -13.35
N SER A 156 5.84 -13.60 -13.99
CA SER A 156 5.75 -14.09 -15.37
C SER A 156 6.42 -13.14 -16.36
N PHE A 157 6.20 -11.83 -16.24
CA PHE A 157 6.81 -10.84 -17.13
C PHE A 157 8.34 -10.79 -16.99
N TYR A 158 8.87 -10.95 -15.78
CA TYR A 158 10.30 -11.13 -15.62
C TYR A 158 10.82 -12.39 -16.33
N ARG A 159 10.15 -13.52 -16.17
CA ARG A 159 10.57 -14.79 -16.78
C ARG A 159 10.49 -14.77 -18.30
N CYS A 160 9.37 -14.27 -18.86
CA CYS A 160 9.12 -14.31 -20.30
C CYS A 160 9.77 -13.15 -21.06
N TYR A 161 9.79 -11.96 -20.50
CA TYR A 161 10.20 -10.74 -21.21
C TYR A 161 11.46 -10.09 -20.64
N ARG A 162 12.02 -10.61 -19.54
CA ARG A 162 13.17 -10.04 -18.84
C ARG A 162 12.94 -8.61 -18.31
N LEU A 163 11.70 -8.17 -18.21
CA LEU A 163 11.37 -6.94 -17.49
C LEU A 163 11.66 -7.15 -16.01
N GLU A 164 12.51 -6.34 -15.40
CA GLU A 164 12.77 -6.44 -13.97
C GLU A 164 11.52 -6.05 -13.18
N THR A 165 10.98 -6.96 -12.41
CA THR A 165 9.79 -6.75 -11.58
C THR A 165 10.08 -7.07 -10.13
N VAL A 166 9.53 -6.29 -9.18
CA VAL A 166 9.58 -6.56 -7.74
C VAL A 166 8.18 -6.37 -7.18
N ALA A 167 7.68 -7.34 -6.43
CA ALA A 167 6.39 -7.23 -5.74
C ALA A 167 6.61 -7.04 -4.24
N LEU A 168 5.96 -6.02 -3.66
CA LEU A 168 6.06 -5.71 -2.23
C LEU A 168 4.72 -6.03 -1.56
N ARG A 169 4.65 -7.09 -0.75
CA ARG A 169 3.48 -7.44 0.05
C ARG A 169 3.39 -6.51 1.25
N TYR A 170 2.58 -5.48 1.15
CA TYR A 170 2.36 -4.52 2.23
C TYR A 170 1.53 -5.11 3.36
N PHE A 171 1.96 -4.83 4.60
CA PHE A 171 1.24 -5.15 5.83
C PHE A 171 0.74 -3.87 6.49
N ASN A 172 -0.59 -3.69 6.49
CA ASN A 172 -1.33 -2.65 7.20
C ASN A 172 -0.67 -1.26 7.21
N ILE A 173 -0.41 -0.72 6.01
CA ILE A 173 0.22 0.60 5.87
C ILE A 173 -0.70 1.68 6.46
N PHE A 174 -0.13 2.57 7.26
CA PHE A 174 -0.84 3.69 7.88
C PHE A 174 0.00 4.96 7.87
N GLY A 175 -0.66 6.12 8.02
CA GLY A 175 0.02 7.41 8.10
C GLY A 175 -0.82 8.60 7.66
N PRO A 176 -0.19 9.77 7.55
CA PRO A 176 -0.79 10.98 6.98
C PRO A 176 -1.39 10.75 5.58
N ARG A 177 -2.49 11.46 5.26
CA ARG A 177 -3.22 11.37 3.97
C ARG A 177 -4.00 10.08 3.73
N GLN A 178 -4.00 9.13 4.68
CA GLN A 178 -4.93 8.00 4.61
C GLN A 178 -6.36 8.51 4.81
N ASP A 179 -7.26 8.20 3.87
CA ASP A 179 -8.64 8.70 3.92
C ASP A 179 -9.45 7.99 5.00
N PRO A 180 -9.94 8.70 6.04
CA PRO A 180 -10.78 8.11 7.08
C PRO A 180 -12.25 7.96 6.67
N SER A 181 -12.70 8.70 5.63
CA SER A 181 -14.12 8.76 5.23
C SER A 181 -14.59 7.51 4.50
N SER A 182 -13.69 6.75 3.91
CA SER A 182 -14.05 5.49 3.26
C SER A 182 -14.58 4.49 4.30
N PRO A 183 -15.72 3.84 4.07
CA PRO A 183 -16.20 2.73 4.92
C PRO A 183 -15.17 1.61 5.07
N TYR A 184 -14.21 1.56 4.14
CA TYR A 184 -13.18 0.54 4.03
C TYR A 184 -11.79 1.01 4.49
N SER A 185 -11.71 2.22 5.07
CA SER A 185 -10.46 2.75 5.63
C SER A 185 -9.89 1.85 6.70
N GLY A 186 -8.57 1.83 6.81
CA GLY A 186 -7.87 1.12 7.87
C GLY A 186 -8.35 1.56 9.25
N VAL A 187 -8.36 0.63 10.19
CA VAL A 187 -8.87 0.83 11.56
C VAL A 187 -8.26 2.06 12.25
N LEU A 188 -6.96 2.35 12.02
CA LEU A 188 -6.27 3.48 12.65
C LEU A 188 -6.83 4.83 12.23
N ALA A 189 -7.05 5.04 10.92
CA ALA A 189 -7.59 6.31 10.42
C ALA A 189 -8.99 6.59 11.01
N LYS A 190 -9.82 5.55 11.13
CA LYS A 190 -11.15 5.64 11.76
C LYS A 190 -11.06 5.97 13.24
N PHE A 191 -10.28 5.21 14.00
CA PHE A 191 -10.11 5.44 15.44
C PHE A 191 -9.61 6.86 15.72
N ILE A 192 -8.56 7.29 15.01
CA ILE A 192 -8.00 8.63 15.19
C ILE A 192 -9.07 9.70 14.93
N THR A 193 -9.78 9.60 13.80
CA THR A 193 -10.81 10.61 13.45
C THR A 193 -11.97 10.61 14.44
N GLN A 194 -12.46 9.45 14.83
CA GLN A 194 -13.55 9.35 15.81
C GLN A 194 -13.13 9.92 17.17
N MET A 195 -11.98 9.54 17.69
CA MET A 195 -11.48 10.02 18.98
C MET A 195 -11.22 11.53 18.98
N LEU A 196 -10.64 12.08 17.90
CA LEU A 196 -10.43 13.54 17.78
C LEU A 196 -11.74 14.33 17.72
N ASN A 197 -12.82 13.72 17.24
CA ASN A 197 -14.17 14.31 17.21
C ASN A 197 -15.00 13.97 18.45
N GLY A 198 -14.42 13.35 19.50
CA GLY A 198 -15.14 12.95 20.70
C GLY A 198 -16.14 11.80 20.48
N GLN A 199 -16.06 11.10 19.35
CA GLN A 199 -16.95 9.99 19.00
C GLN A 199 -16.36 8.67 19.53
N GLN A 200 -17.24 7.75 19.93
CA GLN A 200 -16.86 6.43 20.43
C GLN A 200 -16.42 5.50 19.29
N PRO A 201 -15.15 5.02 19.27
CA PRO A 201 -14.72 4.00 18.31
C PRO A 201 -15.35 2.64 18.62
N THR A 202 -15.56 1.85 17.55
CA THR A 202 -16.05 0.47 17.67
C THR A 202 -14.95 -0.51 17.30
N ILE A 203 -14.60 -1.39 18.24
CA ILE A 203 -13.76 -2.57 18.04
C ILE A 203 -14.67 -3.74 17.69
N PHE A 204 -14.46 -4.40 16.58
CA PHE A 204 -15.22 -5.60 16.19
C PHE A 204 -14.51 -6.83 16.74
N GLY A 205 -15.23 -7.72 17.44
CA GLY A 205 -14.66 -8.82 18.20
C GLY A 205 -14.18 -8.40 19.60
N ASP A 206 -13.25 -9.15 20.17
CA ASP A 206 -12.72 -8.97 21.52
C ASP A 206 -11.58 -7.95 21.64
N GLY A 207 -11.09 -7.43 20.52
CA GLY A 207 -9.97 -6.49 20.45
C GLY A 207 -8.58 -7.14 20.57
N GLU A 208 -8.50 -8.47 20.72
CA GLU A 208 -7.23 -9.22 20.80
C GLU A 208 -6.68 -9.58 19.40
N GLN A 209 -7.43 -9.28 18.34
CA GLN A 209 -6.90 -9.38 16.99
C GLN A 209 -5.72 -8.42 16.82
N SER A 210 -4.62 -8.94 16.27
CA SER A 210 -3.37 -8.19 16.16
C SER A 210 -2.93 -7.95 14.73
N ARG A 211 -2.26 -6.83 14.50
CA ARG A 211 -1.76 -6.40 13.19
C ARG A 211 -0.30 -5.98 13.26
N ASP A 212 0.45 -6.31 12.22
CA ASP A 212 1.73 -5.70 11.93
C ASP A 212 1.46 -4.41 11.15
N PHE A 213 1.51 -3.28 11.84
CA PHE A 213 1.27 -1.97 11.26
C PHE A 213 2.56 -1.35 10.76
N THR A 214 2.56 -0.89 9.53
CA THR A 214 3.73 -0.29 8.89
C THR A 214 3.48 1.19 8.60
N TYR A 215 4.28 2.06 9.19
CA TYR A 215 4.20 3.49 8.90
C TYR A 215 4.60 3.80 7.47
N ILE A 216 3.93 4.78 6.84
CA ILE A 216 4.06 5.10 5.42
C ILE A 216 5.50 5.34 4.97
N ASP A 217 6.33 6.01 5.77
CA ASP A 217 7.73 6.29 5.40
C ASP A 217 8.54 4.99 5.23
N ASN A 218 8.25 3.94 6.01
CA ASN A 218 8.87 2.63 5.85
C ASN A 218 8.48 1.98 4.52
N ALA A 219 7.20 2.09 4.11
CA ALA A 219 6.74 1.58 2.82
C ALA A 219 7.35 2.36 1.64
N VAL A 220 7.46 3.69 1.76
CA VAL A 220 8.13 4.54 0.78
C VAL A 220 9.59 4.12 0.62
N GLU A 221 10.32 3.98 1.72
CA GLU A 221 11.73 3.55 1.68
C GLU A 221 11.89 2.16 1.05
N ALA A 222 11.01 1.19 1.35
CA ALA A 222 11.03 -0.13 0.74
C ALA A 222 10.90 -0.08 -0.80
N ASN A 223 10.00 0.79 -1.33
CA ASN A 223 9.89 1.00 -2.78
C ASN A 223 11.18 1.53 -3.40
N LEU A 224 11.79 2.53 -2.77
CA LEU A 224 13.00 3.16 -3.30
C LEU A 224 14.21 2.22 -3.21
N LEU A 225 14.32 1.42 -2.16
CA LEU A 225 15.31 0.36 -2.03
C LEU A 225 15.11 -0.70 -3.12
N ALA A 226 13.86 -1.13 -3.37
CA ALA A 226 13.53 -2.08 -4.42
C ALA A 226 13.90 -1.57 -5.83
N CYS A 227 13.81 -0.25 -6.09
CA CYS A 227 14.28 0.34 -7.35
C CYS A 227 15.80 0.24 -7.51
N LYS A 228 16.56 0.40 -6.42
CA LYS A 228 18.02 0.53 -6.45
C LYS A 228 18.79 -0.77 -6.20
N ALA A 229 18.15 -1.77 -5.60
CA ALA A 229 18.77 -3.05 -5.29
C ALA A 229 19.31 -3.76 -6.55
N PRO A 230 20.40 -4.58 -6.44
CA PRO A 230 20.93 -5.33 -7.57
C PRO A 230 19.89 -6.26 -8.19
N ALA A 231 19.76 -6.25 -9.54
CA ALA A 231 18.76 -7.05 -10.24
C ALA A 231 18.84 -8.54 -9.90
N ALA A 232 20.04 -9.09 -9.80
CA ALA A 232 20.27 -10.49 -9.45
C ALA A 232 19.65 -10.90 -8.10
N GLN A 233 19.52 -9.94 -7.18
CA GLN A 233 18.95 -10.18 -5.85
C GLN A 233 17.43 -10.04 -5.79
N VAL A 234 16.82 -9.22 -6.68
CA VAL A 234 15.42 -8.79 -6.49
C VAL A 234 14.51 -9.01 -7.69
N ALA A 235 15.03 -9.10 -8.91
CA ALA A 235 14.20 -9.20 -10.10
C ALA A 235 13.38 -10.50 -10.13
N GLY A 236 12.06 -10.37 -10.36
CA GLY A 236 11.11 -11.46 -10.35
C GLY A 236 10.76 -12.00 -8.96
N LYS A 237 11.12 -11.27 -7.90
CA LYS A 237 10.88 -11.72 -6.51
C LYS A 237 9.79 -10.90 -5.81
N VAL A 238 9.35 -11.46 -4.69
CA VAL A 238 8.34 -10.91 -3.78
C VAL A 238 8.99 -10.68 -2.43
N PHE A 239 8.64 -9.59 -1.75
CA PHE A 239 9.15 -9.25 -0.42
C PHE A 239 8.03 -8.74 0.49
N ASN A 240 8.04 -9.15 1.75
CA ASN A 240 7.18 -8.58 2.77
C ASN A 240 7.70 -7.19 3.18
N VAL A 241 6.77 -6.24 3.29
CA VAL A 241 7.03 -4.89 3.80
C VAL A 241 6.19 -4.66 5.04
N ALA A 242 6.83 -4.76 6.19
CA ALA A 242 6.24 -4.75 7.51
C ALA A 242 7.25 -4.27 8.55
N THR A 243 6.92 -4.38 9.84
CA THR A 243 7.86 -4.07 10.94
C THR A 243 8.39 -5.31 11.65
N GLY A 244 7.81 -6.49 11.40
CA GLY A 244 8.11 -7.70 12.16
C GLY A 244 7.59 -7.67 13.61
N ARG A 245 6.66 -6.77 13.91
CA ARG A 245 6.04 -6.61 15.22
C ARG A 245 4.53 -6.48 15.07
N ARG A 246 3.78 -7.11 15.97
CA ARG A 246 2.32 -7.01 15.99
C ARG A 246 1.85 -6.35 17.28
N ILE A 247 0.71 -5.67 17.18
CA ILE A 247 0.03 -5.03 18.31
C ILE A 247 -1.47 -5.34 18.21
N THR A 248 -2.14 -5.51 19.35
CA THR A 248 -3.59 -5.74 19.41
C THR A 248 -4.38 -4.45 19.17
N LEU A 249 -5.66 -4.56 18.83
CA LEU A 249 -6.53 -3.38 18.72
C LEU A 249 -6.79 -2.75 20.09
N ASN A 250 -6.83 -3.54 21.17
CA ASN A 250 -6.99 -3.02 22.53
C ASN A 250 -5.77 -2.16 22.94
N GLU A 251 -4.54 -2.65 22.71
CA GLU A 251 -3.31 -1.88 22.95
C GLU A 251 -3.26 -0.63 22.07
N THR A 252 -3.63 -0.76 20.79
CA THR A 252 -3.72 0.37 19.85
C THR A 252 -4.69 1.44 20.33
N PHE A 253 -5.88 1.03 20.80
CA PHE A 253 -6.88 1.95 21.33
C PHE A 253 -6.33 2.71 22.55
N LYS A 254 -5.67 2.01 23.49
CA LYS A 254 -5.06 2.62 24.68
C LYS A 254 -3.97 3.64 24.33
N LEU A 255 -3.13 3.34 23.35
CA LEU A 255 -2.13 4.30 22.85
C LEU A 255 -2.80 5.54 22.23
N LEU A 256 -3.85 5.35 21.44
CA LEU A 256 -4.60 6.45 20.85
C LEU A 256 -5.32 7.30 21.88
N GLN A 257 -5.84 6.73 22.98
CA GLN A 257 -6.41 7.52 24.08
C GLN A 257 -5.38 8.54 24.62
N GLY A 258 -4.15 8.09 24.89
CA GLY A 258 -3.08 8.98 25.34
C GLY A 258 -2.70 10.06 24.32
N LEU A 259 -2.70 9.73 23.03
CA LEU A 259 -2.32 10.65 21.95
C LEU A 259 -3.43 11.64 21.56
N THR A 260 -4.69 11.25 21.67
CA THR A 260 -5.85 12.08 21.28
C THR A 260 -6.48 12.82 22.45
N ALA A 261 -6.12 12.49 23.68
CA ALA A 261 -6.78 12.94 24.92
C ALA A 261 -8.27 12.50 25.00
N TYR A 262 -8.61 11.41 24.31
CA TYR A 262 -9.95 10.82 24.36
C TYR A 262 -10.12 10.02 25.66
N SER A 263 -11.11 10.40 26.49
CA SER A 263 -11.36 9.76 27.78
C SER A 263 -12.46 8.68 27.78
N GLY A 264 -13.17 8.51 26.64
CA GLY A 264 -14.21 7.50 26.50
C GLY A 264 -13.67 6.08 26.35
N SER A 265 -14.56 5.08 26.47
CA SER A 265 -14.28 3.67 26.18
C SER A 265 -14.52 3.34 24.71
N ALA A 266 -14.00 2.21 24.24
CA ALA A 266 -14.41 1.60 22.97
C ALA A 266 -15.78 0.92 23.13
N ALA A 267 -16.57 0.92 22.07
CA ALA A 267 -17.68 -0.03 21.92
C ALA A 267 -17.13 -1.33 21.33
N TYR A 268 -17.71 -2.47 21.72
CA TYR A 268 -17.36 -3.76 21.14
C TYR A 268 -18.53 -4.28 20.31
N GLY A 269 -18.26 -4.58 19.03
CA GLY A 269 -19.26 -5.11 18.10
C GLY A 269 -19.02 -6.58 17.77
N LYS A 270 -19.97 -7.19 17.04
CA LYS A 270 -19.81 -8.57 16.57
C LYS A 270 -18.56 -8.69 15.68
N GLU A 271 -17.84 -9.79 15.81
CA GLU A 271 -16.71 -10.12 14.94
C GLU A 271 -17.12 -10.08 13.45
N ARG A 272 -16.22 -9.61 12.59
CA ARG A 272 -16.47 -9.49 11.15
C ARG A 272 -16.11 -10.78 10.44
N ASP A 273 -17.01 -11.30 9.63
CA ASP A 273 -16.75 -12.46 8.81
C ASP A 273 -15.58 -12.18 7.84
N GLY A 274 -14.63 -13.09 7.77
CA GLY A 274 -13.45 -12.99 6.91
C GLY A 274 -12.36 -12.03 7.39
N ASP A 275 -12.44 -11.50 8.61
CA ASP A 275 -11.33 -10.71 9.19
C ASP A 275 -10.24 -11.64 9.72
N ILE A 276 -9.00 -11.41 9.31
CA ILE A 276 -7.82 -12.18 9.75
C ILE A 276 -7.54 -11.87 11.21
N LYS A 277 -7.48 -12.89 12.08
CA LYS A 277 -7.29 -12.68 13.52
C LYS A 277 -5.92 -12.09 13.84
N HIS A 278 -4.84 -12.63 13.27
CA HIS A 278 -3.47 -12.20 13.56
C HIS A 278 -2.66 -12.01 12.29
N SER A 279 -1.91 -10.90 12.23
CA SER A 279 -1.01 -10.57 11.12
C SER A 279 0.37 -10.21 11.67
N LEU A 280 1.39 -10.96 11.28
CA LEU A 280 2.80 -10.74 11.61
C LEU A 280 3.65 -11.18 10.42
N ALA A 281 4.59 -10.36 9.98
CA ALA A 281 5.50 -10.68 8.88
C ALA A 281 6.87 -11.12 9.35
N ASP A 282 7.46 -12.05 8.62
CA ASP A 282 8.90 -12.21 8.52
C ASP A 282 9.40 -11.25 7.44
N ILE A 283 10.32 -10.36 7.80
CA ILE A 283 10.92 -9.35 6.91
C ILE A 283 12.36 -9.67 6.53
N SER A 284 12.90 -10.83 6.93
CA SER A 284 14.32 -11.19 6.74
C SER A 284 14.72 -11.19 5.27
N ALA A 285 13.86 -11.60 4.35
CA ALA A 285 14.16 -11.53 2.91
C ALA A 285 14.30 -10.08 2.41
N ALA A 286 13.46 -9.16 2.90
CA ALA A 286 13.56 -7.74 2.57
C ALA A 286 14.81 -7.11 3.19
N GLU A 287 15.17 -7.49 4.42
CA GLU A 287 16.42 -7.04 5.06
C GLU A 287 17.65 -7.49 4.28
N GLU A 288 17.72 -8.77 3.91
CA GLU A 288 18.86 -9.37 3.21
C GLU A 288 19.03 -8.82 1.78
N HIS A 289 17.95 -8.76 1.01
CA HIS A 289 18.05 -8.50 -0.43
C HIS A 289 17.79 -7.04 -0.82
N LEU A 290 16.98 -6.31 -0.04
CA LEU A 290 16.72 -4.88 -0.27
C LEU A 290 17.51 -3.97 0.67
N GLY A 291 18.07 -4.49 1.76
CA GLY A 291 18.62 -3.68 2.85
C GLY A 291 17.51 -2.94 3.64
N TYR A 292 16.28 -3.43 3.55
CA TYR A 292 15.13 -2.82 4.21
C TYR A 292 15.21 -2.97 5.73
N LYS A 293 15.13 -1.85 6.44
CA LYS A 293 15.01 -1.82 7.91
C LYS A 293 13.94 -0.77 8.26
N PRO A 294 12.86 -1.14 8.92
CA PRO A 294 11.83 -0.17 9.32
C PRO A 294 12.43 0.84 10.30
N LYS A 295 12.50 2.11 9.88
CA LYS A 295 13.12 3.21 10.64
C LYS A 295 12.15 3.87 11.61
N VAL A 296 10.86 3.81 11.33
CA VAL A 296 9.80 4.40 12.14
C VAL A 296 9.01 3.28 12.80
N ASN A 297 9.06 3.21 14.12
CA ASN A 297 8.28 2.26 14.92
C ASN A 297 6.78 2.65 14.94
N PHE A 298 5.94 1.76 15.48
CA PHE A 298 4.49 1.98 15.48
C PHE A 298 4.07 3.22 16.25
N GLU A 299 4.59 3.41 17.45
CA GLU A 299 4.23 4.50 18.36
C GLU A 299 4.61 5.87 17.79
N ASP A 300 5.80 5.99 17.19
CA ASP A 300 6.24 7.22 16.54
C ASP A 300 5.43 7.52 15.29
N GLY A 301 5.15 6.50 14.46
CA GLY A 301 4.27 6.63 13.31
C GLY A 301 2.86 7.07 13.71
N LEU A 302 2.32 6.48 14.79
CA LEU A 302 1.00 6.81 15.30
C LEU A 302 0.95 8.27 15.79
N ARG A 303 1.97 8.73 16.54
CA ARG A 303 2.10 10.12 17.00
C ARG A 303 2.13 11.11 15.83
N ARG A 304 2.93 10.83 14.78
CA ARG A 304 3.00 11.65 13.57
C ARG A 304 1.66 11.68 12.83
N THR A 305 0.97 10.55 12.78
CA THR A 305 -0.34 10.42 12.15
C THR A 305 -1.40 11.23 12.88
N VAL A 306 -1.50 11.11 14.21
CA VAL A 306 -2.45 11.88 15.03
C VAL A 306 -2.17 13.39 14.88
N LYS A 307 -0.89 13.81 14.93
CA LYS A 307 -0.50 15.21 14.71
C LYS A 307 -1.02 15.73 13.37
N TRP A 308 -0.89 14.95 12.31
CA TRP A 308 -1.36 15.34 10.98
C TRP A 308 -2.90 15.47 10.91
N TYR A 309 -3.65 14.55 11.55
CA TYR A 309 -5.12 14.62 11.58
C TYR A 309 -5.65 15.79 12.42
N ARG A 310 -4.88 16.29 13.40
CA ARG A 310 -5.21 17.48 14.18
C ARG A 310 -4.99 18.79 13.44
N SER A 311 -4.08 18.81 12.48
CA SER A 311 -3.75 20.04 11.75
C SER A 311 -4.93 20.48 10.90
N PRO A 312 -5.31 21.78 10.89
CA PRO A 312 -6.32 22.30 9.98
C PRO A 312 -5.93 21.94 8.54
N ARG A 313 -6.87 21.41 7.79
CA ARG A 313 -6.68 21.19 6.36
C ARG A 313 -7.08 22.47 5.63
N SER A 314 -6.11 23.21 5.17
CA SER A 314 -6.30 24.34 4.26
C SER A 314 -6.68 23.83 2.88
#